data_09a437e907154cc021d6823b754f2cec
#
_entry.id   09a437e907154cc021d6823b754f2cec
#
_cell.length_a   1.000
_cell.length_b   1.000
_cell.length_c   1.000
_cell.angle_alpha   90.00
_cell.angle_beta   90.00
_cell.angle_gamma   90.00
#
_symmetry.space_group_name_H-M   'P 1'
#
loop_
_entity.id
_entity.type
_entity.pdbx_description
1 polymer ?
#
loop_
_entity_poly.entity_id
_entity_poly.type
_entity_poly.pdbx_seq_one_letter_code
_entity_poly.pdbx_strand_id
1 'polypeptide(L)'
;LIREWLASRDRWLRRAAVVCTVALNVRARGGRGDPKRTLAVLRRVVDDHDDMVVKAVSWALRSLVEWDRKGVEEFVRTHDARLAARIKREVGTKLRTGKKNVRRANLAPG
;
A
#
# COMPACT_ATOMS: atom_id res chain seq x y z
N LEU A 1 3.95 19.15 -5.95
CA LEU A 1 2.61 18.74 -6.34
C LEU A 1 2.06 17.61 -5.47
N ILE A 2 2.81 16.50 -5.33
CA ILE A 2 2.37 15.39 -4.48
C ILE A 2 2.23 15.81 -3.03
N ARG A 3 3.13 16.62 -2.51
CA ARG A 3 3.04 17.12 -1.13
C ARG A 3 1.75 17.90 -0.91
N GLU A 4 1.39 18.75 -1.87
CA GLU A 4 0.17 19.53 -1.79
C GLU A 4 -1.07 18.65 -1.80
N TRP A 5 -1.06 17.62 -2.64
CA TRP A 5 -2.16 16.67 -2.71
C TRP A 5 -2.32 15.87 -1.42
N LEU A 6 -1.20 15.46 -0.80
CA LEU A 6 -1.24 14.73 0.46
C LEU A 6 -1.81 15.55 1.62
N ALA A 7 -1.62 16.87 1.57
CA ALA A 7 -2.14 17.78 2.59
C ALA A 7 -3.56 18.26 2.28
N SER A 8 -4.12 17.89 1.14
CA SER A 8 -5.45 18.35 0.72
C SER A 8 -6.55 17.74 1.58
N ARG A 9 -7.63 18.50 1.78
CA ARG A 9 -8.86 18.00 2.40
C ARG A 9 -9.64 17.10 1.43
N ASP A 10 -9.36 17.21 0.13
CA ASP A 10 -10.00 16.42 -0.89
C ASP A 10 -9.38 15.01 -0.91
N ARG A 11 -10.17 14.01 -0.52
CA ARG A 11 -9.70 12.63 -0.48
C ARG A 11 -9.23 12.11 -1.84
N TRP A 12 -9.79 12.62 -2.93
CA TRP A 12 -9.40 12.20 -4.27
C TRP A 12 -7.98 12.65 -4.60
N LEU A 13 -7.59 13.85 -4.12
CA LEU A 13 -6.21 14.33 -4.30
C LEU A 13 -5.24 13.54 -3.42
N ARG A 14 -5.63 13.22 -2.19
CA ARG A 14 -4.78 12.38 -1.34
C ARG A 14 -4.60 10.99 -1.95
N ARG A 15 -5.69 10.41 -2.47
CA ARG A 15 -5.64 9.14 -3.16
C ARG A 15 -4.74 9.23 -4.41
N ALA A 16 -4.88 10.28 -5.20
CA ALA A 16 -4.08 10.48 -6.41
C ALA A 16 -2.59 10.52 -6.11
N ALA A 17 -2.20 11.17 -5.01
CA ALA A 17 -0.81 11.24 -4.58
C ALA A 17 -0.24 9.84 -4.34
N VAL A 18 -1.01 8.97 -3.70
CA VAL A 18 -0.59 7.59 -3.43
C VAL A 18 -0.55 6.78 -4.73
N VAL A 19 -1.60 6.86 -5.53
CA VAL A 19 -1.74 6.09 -6.77
C VAL A 19 -0.64 6.44 -7.77
N CYS A 20 -0.23 7.70 -7.83
CA CYS A 20 0.87 8.11 -8.72
C CYS A 20 2.16 7.33 -8.46
N THR A 21 2.40 6.93 -7.23
CA THR A 21 3.62 6.16 -6.90
C THR A 21 3.48 4.68 -7.22
N VAL A 22 2.26 4.16 -7.30
CA VAL A 22 2.03 2.74 -7.58
C VAL A 22 2.57 2.37 -8.97
N ALA A 23 2.37 3.24 -9.95
CA ALA A 23 2.83 2.99 -11.32
C ALA A 23 4.34 2.77 -11.39
N LEU A 24 5.11 3.35 -10.46
CA LEU A 24 6.55 3.17 -10.39
C LEU A 24 6.94 1.73 -10.08
N ASN A 25 6.03 0.98 -9.47
CA ASN A 25 6.29 -0.37 -8.97
C ASN A 25 5.52 -1.45 -9.72
N VAL A 26 4.76 -1.09 -10.75
CA VAL A 26 3.97 -2.05 -11.53
C VAL A 26 4.66 -2.29 -12.87
N ARG A 27 5.25 -3.46 -13.04
CA ARG A 27 6.00 -3.82 -14.26
C ARG A 27 5.16 -3.75 -15.52
N ALA A 28 3.90 -4.18 -15.43
CA ALA A 28 3.00 -4.17 -16.57
C ALA A 28 2.72 -2.75 -17.10
N ARG A 29 3.00 -1.73 -16.28
CA ARG A 29 2.85 -0.32 -16.63
C ARG A 29 4.19 0.35 -16.89
N GLY A 30 5.26 -0.43 -17.05
CA GLY A 30 6.60 0.08 -17.30
C GLY A 30 7.36 0.50 -16.04
N GLY A 31 6.85 0.19 -14.87
CA GLY A 31 7.51 0.54 -13.61
C GLY A 31 8.77 -0.27 -13.38
N ARG A 32 9.79 0.37 -12.83
CA ARG A 32 11.07 -0.25 -12.51
C ARG A 32 11.30 -0.43 -11.03
N GLY A 33 10.33 -0.03 -10.22
CA GLY A 33 10.41 -0.09 -8.77
C GLY A 33 11.10 1.13 -8.16
N ASP A 34 10.40 1.81 -7.28
CA ASP A 34 10.96 2.89 -6.48
C ASP A 34 10.35 2.82 -5.07
N PRO A 35 10.72 1.79 -4.29
CA PRO A 35 10.11 1.58 -2.97
C PRO A 35 10.32 2.76 -2.04
N LYS A 36 11.49 3.38 -2.06
CA LYS A 36 11.81 4.49 -1.16
C LYS A 36 10.86 5.67 -1.35
N ARG A 37 10.59 6.02 -2.61
CA ARG A 37 9.69 7.13 -2.92
C ARG A 37 8.27 6.80 -2.48
N THR A 38 7.80 5.60 -2.79
CA THR A 38 6.47 5.17 -2.41
C THR A 38 6.31 5.16 -0.89
N LEU A 39 7.26 4.58 -0.16
CA LEU A 39 7.20 4.54 1.30
C LEU A 39 7.24 5.95 1.91
N ALA A 40 8.01 6.87 1.32
CA ALA A 40 8.05 8.25 1.80
C ALA A 40 6.68 8.92 1.68
N VAL A 41 5.97 8.69 0.58
CA VAL A 41 4.61 9.21 0.39
C VAL A 41 3.65 8.56 1.38
N LEU A 42 3.73 7.24 1.55
CA LEU A 42 2.83 6.51 2.45
C LEU A 42 2.98 6.92 3.91
N ARG A 43 4.19 7.30 4.35
CA ARG A 43 4.39 7.78 5.73
C ARG A 43 3.54 9.00 6.04
N ARG A 44 3.18 9.77 5.05
CA ARG A 44 2.40 10.98 5.23
C ARG A 44 0.89 10.71 5.36
N VAL A 45 0.46 9.50 5.05
CA VAL A 45 -0.96 9.13 5.08
C VAL A 45 -1.23 7.92 5.97
N VAL A 46 -0.31 7.56 6.87
CA VAL A 46 -0.49 6.42 7.76
C VAL A 46 -1.71 6.59 8.69
N ASP A 47 -2.07 7.82 9.04
CA ASP A 47 -3.22 8.12 9.89
C ASP A 47 -4.51 8.35 9.11
N ASP A 48 -4.45 8.32 7.78
CA ASP A 48 -5.62 8.57 6.96
C ASP A 48 -6.48 7.33 6.90
N HIS A 49 -7.69 7.42 7.43
CA HIS A 49 -8.64 6.30 7.46
C HIS A 49 -9.81 6.48 6.50
N ASP A 50 -9.74 7.44 5.59
CA ASP A 50 -10.71 7.55 4.51
C ASP A 50 -10.64 6.31 3.61
N ASP A 51 -11.78 5.69 3.33
CA ASP A 51 -11.84 4.44 2.58
C ASP A 51 -11.09 4.46 1.27
N MET A 52 -11.18 5.55 0.53
CA MET A 52 -10.55 5.63 -0.79
C MET A 52 -9.04 5.74 -0.67
N VAL A 53 -8.56 6.45 0.36
CA VAL A 53 -7.13 6.56 0.64
C VAL A 53 -6.60 5.23 1.19
N VAL A 54 -7.34 4.61 2.11
CA VAL A 54 -6.99 3.29 2.66
C VAL A 54 -6.81 2.25 1.56
N LYS A 55 -7.74 2.21 0.60
CA LYS A 55 -7.64 1.29 -0.55
C LYS A 55 -6.35 1.53 -1.33
N ALA A 56 -6.03 2.79 -1.57
CA ALA A 56 -4.83 3.14 -2.33
C ALA A 56 -3.55 2.78 -1.58
N VAL A 57 -3.50 3.04 -0.28
CA VAL A 57 -2.35 2.70 0.56
C VAL A 57 -2.13 1.18 0.58
N SER A 58 -3.20 0.42 0.77
CA SER A 58 -3.12 -1.04 0.74
C SER A 58 -2.58 -1.54 -0.60
N TRP A 59 -3.09 -1.00 -1.70
CA TRP A 59 -2.63 -1.36 -3.03
C TRP A 59 -1.15 -1.03 -3.22
N ALA A 60 -0.74 0.18 -2.81
CA ALA A 60 0.66 0.60 -2.93
C ALA A 60 1.60 -0.33 -2.14
N LEU A 61 1.26 -0.66 -0.91
CA LEU A 61 2.08 -1.55 -0.09
C LEU A 61 2.15 -2.95 -0.69
N ARG A 62 1.03 -3.47 -1.18
CA ARG A 62 1.01 -4.79 -1.81
C ARG A 62 1.87 -4.82 -3.07
N SER A 63 1.88 -3.74 -3.85
CA SER A 63 2.73 -3.63 -5.03
C SER A 63 4.21 -3.64 -4.69
N LEU A 64 4.57 -3.12 -3.51
CA LEU A 64 5.96 -3.08 -3.08
C LEU A 64 6.50 -4.41 -2.57
N VAL A 65 5.64 -5.35 -2.21
CA VAL A 65 6.10 -6.66 -1.70
C VAL A 65 7.04 -7.34 -2.68
N GLU A 66 6.77 -7.20 -3.97
CA GLU A 66 7.61 -7.76 -5.03
C GLU A 66 9.00 -7.13 -5.07
N TRP A 67 9.11 -5.84 -4.73
CA TRP A 67 10.36 -5.09 -4.85
C TRP A 67 11.14 -4.99 -3.57
N ASP A 68 10.45 -4.88 -2.44
CA ASP A 68 11.08 -4.65 -1.15
C ASP A 68 10.22 -5.20 -0.02
N ARG A 69 10.18 -6.52 0.06
CA ARG A 69 9.39 -7.22 1.07
C ARG A 69 9.76 -6.78 2.49
N LYS A 70 11.05 -6.69 2.78
CA LYS A 70 11.51 -6.30 4.12
C LYS A 70 11.09 -4.89 4.47
N GLY A 71 11.17 -3.98 3.50
CA GLY A 71 10.73 -2.59 3.70
C GLY A 71 9.25 -2.50 4.00
N VAL A 72 8.42 -3.31 3.33
CA VAL A 72 6.98 -3.36 3.59
C VAL A 72 6.71 -3.92 4.99
N GLU A 73 7.36 -5.01 5.37
CA GLU A 73 7.21 -5.61 6.69
C GLU A 73 7.57 -4.62 7.79
N GLU A 74 8.69 -3.93 7.63
CA GLU A 74 9.15 -2.93 8.58
C GLU A 74 8.19 -1.74 8.66
N PHE A 75 7.71 -1.27 7.51
CA PHE A 75 6.75 -0.18 7.45
C PHE A 75 5.48 -0.51 8.23
N VAL A 76 4.90 -1.68 8.00
CA VAL A 76 3.70 -2.11 8.69
C VAL A 76 3.94 -2.25 10.19
N ARG A 77 5.07 -2.82 10.57
CA ARG A 77 5.41 -2.97 11.98
C ARG A 77 5.60 -1.62 12.68
N THR A 78 6.31 -0.71 12.04
CA THR A 78 6.60 0.62 12.59
C THR A 78 5.34 1.44 12.79
N HIS A 79 4.39 1.32 11.87
CA HIS A 79 3.17 2.13 11.86
C HIS A 79 1.92 1.35 12.27
N ASP A 80 2.08 0.17 12.88
CA ASP A 80 0.98 -0.73 13.18
C ASP A 80 -0.17 -0.07 13.93
N ALA A 81 0.14 0.74 14.95
CA ALA A 81 -0.89 1.38 15.77
C ALA A 81 -1.69 2.45 15.02
N ARG A 82 -1.14 2.97 13.93
CA ARG A 82 -1.73 4.08 13.19
C ARG A 82 -2.46 3.64 11.92
N LEU A 83 -2.05 2.52 11.36
CA LEU A 83 -2.63 2.02 10.12
C LEU A 83 -4.04 1.48 10.31
N ALA A 84 -4.91 1.70 9.33
CA ALA A 84 -6.25 1.13 9.32
C ALA A 84 -6.17 -0.40 9.33
N ALA A 85 -7.11 -1.02 10.02
CA ALA A 85 -7.15 -2.49 10.15
C ALA A 85 -7.17 -3.19 8.79
N ARG A 86 -7.87 -2.61 7.82
CA ARG A 86 -7.95 -3.15 6.46
C ARG A 86 -6.56 -3.27 5.81
N ILE A 87 -5.74 -2.23 5.98
CA ILE A 87 -4.39 -2.22 5.42
C ILE A 87 -3.58 -3.35 6.03
N LYS A 88 -3.60 -3.47 7.35
CA LYS A 88 -2.84 -4.51 8.06
C LYS A 88 -3.28 -5.90 7.62
N ARG A 89 -4.59 -6.10 7.46
CA ARG A 89 -5.13 -7.38 7.04
C ARG A 89 -4.72 -7.74 5.61
N GLU A 90 -4.93 -6.84 4.68
CA GLU A 90 -4.66 -7.11 3.26
C GLU A 90 -3.16 -7.25 2.97
N VAL A 91 -2.36 -6.37 3.54
CA VAL A 91 -0.91 -6.43 3.36
C VAL A 91 -0.32 -7.65 4.07
N GLY A 92 -0.81 -7.96 5.26
CA GLY A 92 -0.40 -9.16 5.99
C GLY A 92 -0.69 -10.43 5.21
N THR A 93 -1.87 -10.52 4.58
CA THR A 93 -2.22 -11.67 3.74
C THR A 93 -1.29 -11.76 2.52
N LYS A 94 -1.00 -10.63 1.87
CA LYS A 94 -0.08 -10.60 0.73
C LYS A 94 1.31 -11.08 1.13
N LEU A 95 1.80 -10.65 2.28
CA LEU A 95 3.11 -11.06 2.78
C LEU A 95 3.19 -12.56 3.07
N ARG A 96 2.10 -13.15 3.56
CA ARG A 96 2.05 -14.58 3.87
C ARG A 96 1.82 -15.46 2.65
N THR A 97 0.94 -15.04 1.75
CA THR A 97 0.44 -15.90 0.67
C THR A 97 0.84 -15.45 -0.73
N GLY A 98 1.35 -14.24 -0.87
CA GLY A 98 1.60 -13.62 -2.17
C GLY A 98 0.33 -13.09 -2.84
N LYS A 99 -0.83 -13.13 -2.16
CA LYS A 99 -2.12 -12.70 -2.70
C LYS A 99 -2.80 -11.75 -1.74
N LYS A 100 -3.65 -10.88 -2.28
CA LYS A 100 -4.40 -9.92 -1.48
C LYS A 100 -5.27 -10.59 -0.42
N ASN A 101 -6.02 -11.60 -0.81
CA ASN A 101 -6.91 -12.34 0.07
C ASN A 101 -6.65 -13.82 -0.06
N VAL A 102 -6.87 -14.56 1.03
CA VAL A 102 -6.86 -16.01 0.97
C VAL A 102 -8.10 -16.44 0.19
N ARG A 103 -7.89 -17.06 -0.95
CA ARG A 103 -8.97 -17.54 -1.78
C ARG A 103 -9.63 -18.76 -1.16
N ARG A 104 -10.94 -18.92 -1.41
CA ARG A 104 -11.65 -20.10 -0.98
C ARG A 104 -10.96 -21.38 -1.46
N ALA A 105 -10.48 -21.38 -2.70
CA ALA A 105 -9.77 -22.53 -3.25
C ALA A 105 -8.48 -22.84 -2.51
N ASN A 106 -7.85 -21.84 -1.91
CA ASN A 106 -6.65 -22.02 -1.12
C ASN A 106 -6.96 -22.56 0.27
N LEU A 107 -8.20 -22.38 0.70
CA LEU A 107 -8.67 -22.87 1.99
C LEU A 107 -9.17 -24.30 1.88
N ALA A 108 -9.53 -24.74 0.67
CA ALA A 108 -9.98 -26.09 0.44
C ALA A 108 -8.81 -27.06 0.66
N PRO A 109 -9.05 -28.18 1.32
CA PRO A 109 -8.02 -29.18 1.49
C PRO A 109 -7.63 -29.75 0.14
N GLY A 110 -6.41 -29.79 -0.08
CA GLY A 110 -5.94 -30.37 -1.33
C GLY A 110 -5.44 -29.61 -2.28
#